data_0852b07b4f01d40c05265f8947d13281
#
_entry.id   0852b07b4f01d40c05265f8947d13281
#
_cell.length_a   1.000
_cell.length_b   1.000
_cell.length_c   1.000
_cell.angle_alpha   90.00
_cell.angle_beta   90.00
_cell.angle_gamma   90.00
#
_symmetry.space_group_name_H-M   'P 1'
#
loop_
_entity.id
_entity.type
_entity.pdbx_description
1 polymer ?
#
loop_
_entity_poly.entity_id
_entity_poly.type
_entity_poly.pdbx_seq_one_letter_code
_entity_poly.pdbx_strand_id
1 'polypeptide(L)'
;MTTATNESTSADNAHLRAYIQRANAARLLSREEELELFERYHCHGDLRAKTTLLGSHLRYVVAIALKYRRYRVPLDELVAEGNLGMAYAFSKFDPARGTRFVTYASYWVRAHILNHVIRSFSLVGVGSGAFRSKVFFKLRRERARLGNLVNDEDLAMAKLAERVGLPEAKVVSMVRRLESRDVSLDATFSSDTTVTLLDTLAASAPDQEHELADLEDEAERTRVVRGALSRLDERERFIVEHRLMAHADDELSLAEVGRRLGVSRERARQLESRAKRKLKLCLAELGRGPGVALEDGLAA
;
A
#
# COMPACT_ATOMS: atom_id res chain seq x y z
N MET A 1 -31.95 2.66 4.74
CA MET A 1 -30.68 2.65 5.51
C MET A 1 -30.01 4.02 5.64
N THR A 2 -30.64 5.12 5.25
CA THR A 2 -30.11 6.50 5.24
C THR A 2 -30.29 7.27 6.57
N THR A 3 -31.01 6.73 7.54
CA THR A 3 -31.27 7.39 8.82
C THR A 3 -30.16 7.18 9.86
N ALA A 4 -29.50 6.03 9.85
CA ALA A 4 -28.45 5.73 10.82
C ALA A 4 -27.13 6.53 10.63
N THR A 5 -26.78 6.87 9.39
CA THR A 5 -25.60 7.70 9.07
C THR A 5 -25.77 9.17 9.46
N ASN A 6 -26.99 9.68 9.51
CA ASN A 6 -27.28 11.08 9.85
C ASN A 6 -27.29 11.29 11.39
N GLU A 7 -27.65 10.28 12.15
CA GLU A 7 -27.66 10.36 13.63
C GLU A 7 -26.25 10.27 14.22
N SER A 8 -25.36 9.40 13.66
CA SER A 8 -23.97 9.33 14.09
C SER A 8 -23.21 10.64 13.85
N THR A 9 -23.41 11.25 12.68
CA THR A 9 -22.78 12.55 12.33
C THR A 9 -23.27 13.69 13.23
N SER A 10 -24.52 13.64 13.70
CA SER A 10 -25.10 14.64 14.61
C SER A 10 -24.54 14.49 16.03
N ALA A 11 -24.41 13.27 16.54
CA ALA A 11 -23.84 12.97 17.84
C ALA A 11 -22.35 13.33 17.90
N ASP A 12 -21.58 12.97 16.89
CA ASP A 12 -20.14 13.29 16.77
C ASP A 12 -19.91 14.81 16.75
N ASN A 13 -20.77 15.55 16.07
CA ASN A 13 -20.74 17.01 16.07
C ASN A 13 -21.05 17.61 17.46
N ALA A 14 -21.93 16.99 18.25
CA ALA A 14 -22.25 17.45 19.59
C ALA A 14 -21.06 17.21 20.57
N HIS A 15 -20.43 16.04 20.49
CA HIS A 15 -19.22 15.72 21.28
C HIS A 15 -18.05 16.65 20.95
N LEU A 16 -17.81 16.90 19.66
CA LEU A 16 -16.76 17.82 19.23
C LEU A 16 -17.03 19.27 19.71
N ARG A 17 -18.28 19.75 19.64
CA ARG A 17 -18.65 21.08 20.15
C ARG A 17 -18.41 21.17 21.67
N ALA A 18 -18.83 20.18 22.45
CA ALA A 18 -18.60 20.13 23.89
C ALA A 18 -17.10 20.09 24.22
N TYR A 19 -16.29 19.37 23.44
CA TYR A 19 -14.84 19.37 23.57
C TYR A 19 -14.25 20.77 23.31
N ILE A 20 -14.62 21.41 22.21
CA ILE A 20 -14.14 22.76 21.85
C ILE A 20 -14.53 23.79 22.93
N GLN A 21 -15.74 23.71 23.48
CA GLN A 21 -16.18 24.57 24.57
C GLN A 21 -15.30 24.38 25.81
N ARG A 22 -15.05 23.14 26.22
CA ARG A 22 -14.16 22.84 27.38
C ARG A 22 -12.73 23.32 27.13
N ALA A 23 -12.19 23.09 25.93
CA ALA A 23 -10.85 23.56 25.57
C ALA A 23 -10.72 25.08 25.61
N ASN A 24 -11.78 25.81 25.20
CA ASN A 24 -11.80 27.28 25.22
C ASN A 24 -12.07 27.84 26.61
N ALA A 25 -12.79 27.12 27.46
CA ALA A 25 -13.06 27.52 28.86
C ALA A 25 -11.84 27.33 29.78
N ALA A 26 -10.87 26.52 29.38
CA ALA A 26 -9.67 26.27 30.18
C ALA A 26 -8.90 27.58 30.46
N ARG A 27 -8.42 27.77 31.67
CA ARG A 27 -7.63 28.95 32.09
C ARG A 27 -6.30 28.97 31.33
N LEU A 28 -5.87 30.16 30.88
CA LEU A 28 -4.53 30.36 30.36
C LEU A 28 -3.52 30.41 31.51
N LEU A 29 -2.42 29.69 31.36
CA LEU A 29 -1.35 29.64 32.31
C LEU A 29 -0.32 30.76 32.05
N SER A 30 0.20 31.37 33.13
CA SER A 30 1.39 32.22 33.07
C SER A 30 2.63 31.35 32.80
N ARG A 31 3.75 32.01 32.50
CA ARG A 31 5.01 31.28 32.27
C ARG A 31 5.50 30.57 33.54
N GLU A 32 5.32 31.22 34.66
CA GLU A 32 5.72 30.72 36.00
C GLU A 32 4.87 29.51 36.38
N GLU A 33 3.55 29.62 36.24
CA GLU A 33 2.62 28.50 36.47
C GLU A 33 2.91 27.30 35.58
N GLU A 34 3.30 27.56 34.35
CA GLU A 34 3.67 26.51 33.37
C GLU A 34 4.91 25.75 33.82
N LEU A 35 5.95 26.47 34.29
CA LEU A 35 7.18 25.88 34.81
C LEU A 35 6.93 25.10 36.13
N GLU A 36 6.16 25.66 37.05
CA GLU A 36 5.80 24.99 38.29
C GLU A 36 5.08 23.67 38.06
N LEU A 37 4.12 23.64 37.14
CA LEU A 37 3.41 22.42 36.77
C LEU A 37 4.33 21.38 36.12
N PHE A 38 5.29 21.81 35.29
CA PHE A 38 6.30 20.92 34.76
C PHE A 38 7.21 20.33 35.80
N GLU A 39 7.70 21.13 36.76
CA GLU A 39 8.53 20.68 37.88
C GLU A 39 7.77 19.68 38.76
N ARG A 40 6.53 19.96 39.10
CA ARG A 40 5.67 19.05 39.88
C ARG A 40 5.52 17.70 39.18
N TYR A 41 5.35 17.69 37.84
CA TYR A 41 5.25 16.46 37.11
C TYR A 41 6.59 15.70 37.04
N HIS A 42 7.70 16.41 36.76
CA HIS A 42 9.00 15.76 36.60
C HIS A 42 9.59 15.27 37.92
N CYS A 43 9.42 16.03 39.01
CA CYS A 43 9.98 15.67 40.31
C CYS A 43 9.10 14.70 41.10
N HIS A 44 7.77 14.84 41.01
CA HIS A 44 6.82 14.10 41.86
C HIS A 44 5.89 13.16 41.08
N GLY A 45 5.96 13.12 39.74
CA GLY A 45 5.06 12.33 38.92
C GLY A 45 3.59 12.76 38.98
N ASP A 46 3.30 14.03 39.34
CA ASP A 46 1.93 14.52 39.52
C ASP A 46 1.14 14.54 38.21
N LEU A 47 0.29 13.51 38.03
CA LEU A 47 -0.58 13.39 36.86
C LEU A 47 -1.62 14.51 36.77
N ARG A 48 -2.01 15.13 37.90
CA ARG A 48 -2.94 16.25 37.88
C ARG A 48 -2.28 17.50 37.31
N ALA A 49 -1.00 17.74 37.62
CA ALA A 49 -0.22 18.81 37.03
C ALA A 49 -0.12 18.65 35.50
N LYS A 50 0.18 17.43 35.02
CA LYS A 50 0.17 17.10 33.60
C LYS A 50 -1.18 17.37 32.94
N THR A 51 -2.27 16.91 33.53
CA THR A 51 -3.62 17.08 32.98
C THR A 51 -4.01 18.55 32.92
N THR A 52 -3.70 19.34 33.94
CA THR A 52 -3.96 20.79 34.01
C THR A 52 -3.17 21.51 32.89
N LEU A 53 -1.90 21.19 32.73
CA LEU A 53 -1.04 21.82 31.75
C LEU A 53 -1.51 21.50 30.32
N LEU A 54 -1.73 20.23 29.99
CA LEU A 54 -2.24 19.85 28.69
C LEU A 54 -3.61 20.47 28.43
N GLY A 55 -4.52 20.44 29.40
CA GLY A 55 -5.87 20.99 29.31
C GLY A 55 -5.88 22.48 28.91
N SER A 56 -4.99 23.28 29.54
CA SER A 56 -4.87 24.71 29.21
C SER A 56 -4.42 25.02 27.81
N HIS A 57 -3.74 24.05 27.14
CA HIS A 57 -3.19 24.21 25.80
C HIS A 57 -4.05 23.59 24.69
N LEU A 58 -5.12 22.82 25.00
CA LEU A 58 -5.98 22.16 24.00
C LEU A 58 -6.58 23.13 22.98
N ARG A 59 -6.86 24.39 23.38
CA ARG A 59 -7.35 25.43 22.46
C ARG A 59 -6.42 25.67 21.27
N TYR A 60 -5.11 25.52 21.46
CA TYR A 60 -4.14 25.70 20.39
C TYR A 60 -4.18 24.54 19.39
N VAL A 61 -4.48 23.32 19.87
CA VAL A 61 -4.70 22.17 18.99
C VAL A 61 -5.89 22.42 18.09
N VAL A 62 -7.02 22.87 18.65
CA VAL A 62 -8.22 23.19 17.88
C VAL A 62 -7.92 24.30 16.87
N ALA A 63 -7.23 25.37 17.26
CA ALA A 63 -6.87 26.46 16.36
C ALA A 63 -5.97 26.02 15.21
N ILE A 64 -5.06 25.08 15.45
CA ILE A 64 -4.22 24.50 14.39
C ILE A 64 -5.03 23.57 13.50
N ALA A 65 -5.86 22.67 14.08
CA ALA A 65 -6.70 21.73 13.32
C ALA A 65 -7.66 22.44 12.34
N LEU A 66 -8.27 23.54 12.79
CA LEU A 66 -9.15 24.35 11.94
C LEU A 66 -8.49 24.88 10.66
N LYS A 67 -7.18 25.16 10.67
CA LYS A 67 -6.42 25.58 9.48
C LYS A 67 -6.32 24.48 8.43
N TYR A 68 -6.44 23.22 8.85
CA TYR A 68 -6.34 22.04 7.97
C TYR A 68 -7.69 21.45 7.56
N ARG A 69 -8.82 21.99 8.02
CA ARG A 69 -10.19 21.57 7.64
C ARG A 69 -10.40 21.49 6.13
N ARG A 70 -9.71 22.33 5.35
CA ARG A 70 -9.77 22.34 3.87
C ARG A 70 -9.33 21.04 3.20
N TYR A 71 -8.67 20.13 3.92
CA TYR A 71 -8.21 18.86 3.37
C TYR A 71 -9.25 17.74 3.43
N ARG A 72 -10.50 18.06 3.85
CA ARG A 72 -11.67 17.16 3.91
C ARG A 72 -11.51 15.98 4.87
N VAL A 73 -10.58 16.08 5.79
CA VAL A 73 -10.46 15.16 6.93
C VAL A 73 -11.41 15.66 8.01
N PRO A 74 -12.17 14.79 8.68
CA PRO A 74 -13.04 15.14 9.80
C PRO A 74 -12.28 15.93 10.87
N LEU A 75 -12.92 16.97 11.44
CA LEU A 75 -12.25 17.87 12.38
C LEU A 75 -11.91 17.19 13.70
N ASP A 76 -12.71 16.26 14.14
CA ASP A 76 -12.50 15.41 15.32
C ASP A 76 -11.23 14.58 15.20
N GLU A 77 -10.99 13.94 14.03
CA GLU A 77 -9.76 13.22 13.72
C GLU A 77 -8.53 14.15 13.75
N LEU A 78 -8.63 15.33 13.12
CA LEU A 78 -7.54 16.31 13.14
C LEU A 78 -7.21 16.77 14.55
N VAL A 79 -8.23 16.95 15.39
CA VAL A 79 -8.07 17.32 16.80
C VAL A 79 -7.46 16.16 17.60
N ALA A 80 -7.92 14.93 17.37
CA ALA A 80 -7.38 13.75 18.05
C ALA A 80 -5.89 13.57 17.75
N GLU A 81 -5.49 13.64 16.48
CA GLU A 81 -4.08 13.58 16.07
C GLU A 81 -3.25 14.75 16.59
N GLY A 82 -3.86 15.95 16.63
CA GLY A 82 -3.23 17.10 17.24
C GLY A 82 -2.98 16.91 18.74
N ASN A 83 -3.90 16.28 19.46
CA ASN A 83 -3.72 15.94 20.88
C ASN A 83 -2.60 14.91 21.08
N LEU A 84 -2.48 13.90 20.21
CA LEU A 84 -1.34 12.99 20.22
C LEU A 84 -0.02 13.74 20.02
N GLY A 85 0.02 14.67 19.08
CA GLY A 85 1.18 15.54 18.86
C GLY A 85 1.53 16.38 20.07
N MET A 86 0.53 16.92 20.79
CA MET A 86 0.74 17.66 22.01
C MET A 86 1.25 16.77 23.15
N ALA A 87 0.69 15.57 23.31
CA ALA A 87 1.15 14.61 24.30
C ALA A 87 2.59 14.15 24.04
N TYR A 88 2.94 13.95 22.77
CA TYR A 88 4.32 13.64 22.37
C TYR A 88 5.26 14.81 22.68
N ALA A 89 4.86 16.04 22.35
CA ALA A 89 5.63 17.24 22.68
C ALA A 89 5.89 17.35 24.18
N PHE A 90 4.89 17.07 25.00
CA PHE A 90 5.02 17.09 26.47
C PHE A 90 6.09 16.13 26.98
N SER A 91 6.17 14.92 26.42
CA SER A 91 7.18 13.93 26.84
C SER A 91 8.61 14.28 26.44
N LYS A 92 8.79 15.21 25.49
CA LYS A 92 10.10 15.62 24.96
C LYS A 92 10.48 17.06 25.29
N PHE A 93 9.58 17.79 25.95
CA PHE A 93 9.82 19.19 26.25
C PHE A 93 10.82 19.35 27.40
N ASP A 94 11.75 20.25 27.21
CA ASP A 94 12.74 20.63 28.22
C ASP A 94 12.52 22.11 28.62
N PRO A 95 12.03 22.37 29.85
CA PRO A 95 11.80 23.73 30.34
C PRO A 95 13.06 24.59 30.41
N ALA A 96 14.24 23.98 30.61
CA ALA A 96 15.52 24.69 30.74
C ALA A 96 15.93 25.47 29.47
N ARG A 97 15.36 25.11 28.31
CA ARG A 97 15.61 25.81 27.04
C ARG A 97 14.96 27.20 26.93
N GLY A 98 14.22 27.64 27.93
CA GLY A 98 13.66 28.98 27.97
C GLY A 98 12.51 29.28 27.01
N THR A 99 12.05 28.32 26.23
CA THR A 99 10.92 28.47 25.28
C THR A 99 9.61 28.14 25.97
N ARG A 100 8.50 28.75 25.51
CA ARG A 100 7.15 28.38 25.97
C ARG A 100 6.75 27.00 25.43
N PHE A 101 6.07 26.21 26.28
CA PHE A 101 5.59 24.87 25.87
C PHE A 101 4.76 24.92 24.59
N VAL A 102 3.83 25.86 24.46
CA VAL A 102 2.96 25.99 23.29
C VAL A 102 3.76 26.21 21.99
N THR A 103 4.86 26.96 22.06
CA THR A 103 5.72 27.19 20.89
C THR A 103 6.35 25.90 20.41
N TYR A 104 6.93 25.12 21.31
CA TYR A 104 7.51 23.83 21.01
C TYR A 104 6.42 22.81 20.56
N ALA A 105 5.34 22.70 21.30
CA ALA A 105 4.24 21.78 21.01
C ALA A 105 3.59 22.05 19.64
N SER A 106 3.51 23.31 19.21
CA SER A 106 2.90 23.69 17.93
C SER A 106 3.55 23.00 16.72
N TYR A 107 4.85 22.71 16.78
CA TYR A 107 5.57 21.98 15.72
C TYR A 107 5.12 20.52 15.66
N TRP A 108 5.01 19.87 16.82
CA TRP A 108 4.58 18.47 16.91
C TRP A 108 3.11 18.29 16.55
N VAL A 109 2.24 19.15 17.07
CA VAL A 109 0.81 19.18 16.71
C VAL A 109 0.64 19.29 15.21
N ARG A 110 1.36 20.22 14.59
CA ARG A 110 1.32 20.41 13.12
C ARG A 110 1.86 19.20 12.38
N ALA A 111 2.95 18.60 12.85
CA ALA A 111 3.55 17.42 12.22
C ALA A 111 2.60 16.21 12.24
N HIS A 112 1.94 15.96 13.39
CA HIS A 112 0.97 14.88 13.53
C HIS A 112 -0.24 15.11 12.61
N ILE A 113 -0.85 16.29 12.64
CA ILE A 113 -1.98 16.63 11.77
C ILE A 113 -1.59 16.49 10.28
N LEU A 114 -0.43 16.98 9.86
CA LEU A 114 0.01 16.88 8.47
C LEU A 114 0.24 15.43 8.04
N ASN A 115 0.81 14.60 8.92
CA ASN A 115 0.99 13.17 8.65
C ASN A 115 -0.36 12.46 8.50
N HIS A 116 -1.32 12.78 9.37
CA HIS A 116 -2.66 12.21 9.28
C HIS A 116 -3.36 12.60 7.98
N VAL A 117 -3.35 13.89 7.62
CA VAL A 117 -3.90 14.39 6.35
C VAL A 117 -3.35 13.63 5.14
N ILE A 118 -2.05 13.30 5.13
CA ILE A 118 -1.46 12.53 4.01
C ILE A 118 -1.94 11.08 4.02
N ARG A 119 -2.05 10.46 5.19
CA ARG A 119 -2.52 9.07 5.32
C ARG A 119 -3.99 8.91 4.95
N SER A 120 -4.82 9.86 5.36
CA SER A 120 -6.28 9.86 5.10
C SER A 120 -6.65 10.39 3.72
N PHE A 121 -5.68 10.81 2.90
CA PHE A 121 -5.96 11.42 1.60
C PHE A 121 -6.53 10.43 0.59
N SER A 122 -6.03 9.20 0.59
CA SER A 122 -6.45 8.11 -0.29
C SER A 122 -6.15 6.75 0.35
N LEU A 123 -6.95 5.74 0.07
CA LEU A 123 -6.73 4.34 0.46
C LEU A 123 -5.39 3.84 -0.08
N VAL A 124 -5.06 4.20 -1.33
CA VAL A 124 -3.75 3.92 -1.92
C VAL A 124 -2.80 5.04 -1.52
N GLY A 125 -2.09 4.85 -0.41
CA GLY A 125 -1.17 5.83 0.13
C GLY A 125 -0.14 6.36 -0.87
N VAL A 126 0.14 7.65 -0.83
CA VAL A 126 1.18 8.31 -1.66
C VAL A 126 2.59 7.81 -1.29
N GLY A 127 2.68 6.88 -0.33
CA GLY A 127 3.89 6.26 0.20
C GLY A 127 4.39 6.93 1.49
N SER A 128 5.37 6.30 2.15
CA SER A 128 5.93 6.75 3.42
C SER A 128 7.19 7.59 3.23
N GLY A 129 7.47 8.49 4.19
CA GLY A 129 8.71 9.24 4.34
C GLY A 129 8.55 10.76 4.37
N ALA A 130 9.43 11.43 5.13
CA ALA A 130 9.40 12.89 5.35
C ALA A 130 9.54 13.71 4.05
N PHE A 131 10.25 13.17 3.06
CA PHE A 131 10.42 13.80 1.75
C PHE A 131 9.09 13.90 0.99
N ARG A 132 8.28 12.83 1.01
CA ARG A 132 6.98 12.79 0.32
C ARG A 132 5.97 13.74 0.93
N SER A 133 6.00 13.92 2.26
CA SER A 133 5.15 14.90 2.94
C SER A 133 5.42 16.32 2.48
N LYS A 134 6.70 16.71 2.38
CA LYS A 134 7.09 18.04 1.88
C LYS A 134 6.66 18.24 0.42
N VAL A 135 6.86 17.21 -0.41
CA VAL A 135 6.50 17.25 -1.84
C VAL A 135 4.99 17.36 -2.01
N PHE A 136 4.19 16.58 -1.28
CA PHE A 136 2.72 16.62 -1.32
C PHE A 136 2.16 18.03 -1.13
N PHE A 137 2.55 18.71 -0.04
CA PHE A 137 2.05 20.06 0.25
C PHE A 137 2.63 21.12 -0.70
N LYS A 138 3.90 20.97 -1.09
CA LYS A 138 4.54 21.88 -2.05
C LYS A 138 3.88 21.76 -3.43
N LEU A 139 3.70 20.54 -3.90
CA LEU A 139 3.07 20.25 -5.19
C LEU A 139 1.67 20.85 -5.29
N ARG A 140 0.83 20.58 -4.29
CA ARG A 140 -0.54 21.11 -4.25
C ARG A 140 -0.60 22.65 -4.23
N ARG A 141 0.33 23.28 -3.47
CA ARG A 141 0.41 24.72 -3.39
C ARG A 141 0.90 25.34 -4.69
N GLU A 142 1.96 24.80 -5.29
CA GLU A 142 2.52 25.34 -6.54
C GLU A 142 1.57 25.10 -7.72
N ARG A 143 0.87 23.96 -7.75
CA ARG A 143 -0.17 23.71 -8.76
C ARG A 143 -1.31 24.71 -8.68
N ALA A 144 -1.82 24.99 -7.47
CA ALA A 144 -2.85 26.02 -7.29
C ALA A 144 -2.41 27.40 -7.77
N ARG A 145 -1.09 27.71 -7.70
CA ARG A 145 -0.52 28.96 -8.22
C ARG A 145 -0.37 28.95 -9.74
N LEU A 146 0.05 27.84 -10.31
CA LEU A 146 0.28 27.72 -11.75
C LEU A 146 -1.02 27.59 -12.54
N GLY A 147 -2.04 26.93 -12.01
CA GLY A 147 -3.36 26.80 -12.64
C GLY A 147 -4.03 28.13 -12.95
N ASN A 148 -3.62 29.21 -12.27
CA ASN A 148 -4.10 30.58 -12.54
C ASN A 148 -3.22 31.35 -13.54
N LEU A 149 -2.07 30.80 -13.95
CA LEU A 149 -1.05 31.53 -14.72
C LEU A 149 -0.72 30.88 -16.07
N VAL A 150 -1.02 29.60 -16.25
CA VAL A 150 -0.61 28.83 -17.44
C VAL A 150 -1.82 28.02 -17.93
N ASN A 151 -2.25 28.29 -19.15
CA ASN A 151 -3.37 27.57 -19.78
C ASN A 151 -2.93 26.24 -20.43
N ASP A 152 -1.63 26.01 -20.58
CA ASP A 152 -1.07 24.79 -21.16
C ASP A 152 -0.64 23.84 -20.04
N GLU A 153 -1.22 22.66 -20.04
CA GLU A 153 -1.04 21.66 -18.97
C GLU A 153 0.38 21.06 -18.97
N ASP A 154 0.95 20.84 -20.14
CA ASP A 154 2.30 20.28 -20.27
C ASP A 154 3.37 21.27 -19.80
N LEU A 155 3.23 22.53 -20.19
CA LEU A 155 4.10 23.63 -19.71
C LEU A 155 3.95 23.85 -18.20
N ALA A 156 2.76 23.67 -17.67
CA ALA A 156 2.51 23.77 -16.23
C ALA A 156 3.20 22.63 -15.48
N MET A 157 3.18 21.41 -16.01
CA MET A 157 3.85 20.24 -15.40
C MET A 157 5.37 20.37 -15.44
N ALA A 158 5.95 20.81 -16.55
CA ALA A 158 7.39 21.06 -16.65
C ALA A 158 7.87 22.11 -15.63
N LYS A 159 7.18 23.28 -15.55
CA LYS A 159 7.47 24.32 -14.56
C LYS A 159 7.28 23.84 -13.11
N LEU A 160 6.30 22.97 -12.87
CA LEU A 160 6.06 22.37 -11.57
C LEU A 160 7.22 21.44 -11.19
N ALA A 161 7.71 20.62 -12.12
CA ALA A 161 8.83 19.72 -11.93
C ALA A 161 10.12 20.51 -11.56
N GLU A 162 10.42 21.57 -12.27
CA GLU A 162 11.54 22.45 -11.99
C GLU A 162 11.45 23.06 -10.58
N ARG A 163 10.30 23.62 -10.20
CA ARG A 163 10.10 24.24 -8.87
C ARG A 163 10.15 23.24 -7.71
N VAL A 164 9.68 22.02 -7.94
CA VAL A 164 9.69 20.96 -6.91
C VAL A 164 11.06 20.30 -6.83
N GLY A 165 11.84 20.32 -7.94
CA GLY A 165 13.15 19.68 -8.04
C GLY A 165 13.03 18.15 -8.22
N LEU A 166 12.04 17.69 -8.97
CA LEU A 166 11.79 16.28 -9.27
C LEU A 166 11.71 16.03 -10.77
N PRO A 167 12.03 14.80 -11.25
CA PRO A 167 11.79 14.42 -12.63
C PRO A 167 10.30 14.56 -13.01
N GLU A 168 10.04 15.08 -14.20
CA GLU A 168 8.70 15.37 -14.69
C GLU A 168 7.76 14.16 -14.62
N ALA A 169 8.21 12.97 -15.03
CA ALA A 169 7.43 11.74 -14.96
C ALA A 169 6.94 11.41 -13.54
N LYS A 170 7.77 11.69 -12.51
CA LYS A 170 7.36 11.53 -11.10
C LYS A 170 6.34 12.58 -10.69
N VAL A 171 6.49 13.81 -11.16
CA VAL A 171 5.53 14.90 -10.86
C VAL A 171 4.19 14.60 -11.48
N VAL A 172 4.15 14.22 -12.75
CA VAL A 172 2.92 13.82 -13.46
C VAL A 172 2.21 12.67 -12.74
N SER A 173 2.93 11.62 -12.37
CA SER A 173 2.34 10.49 -11.64
C SER A 173 1.79 10.89 -10.26
N MET A 174 2.47 11.80 -9.56
CA MET A 174 2.01 12.32 -8.28
C MET A 174 0.80 13.24 -8.43
N VAL A 175 0.77 14.09 -9.44
CA VAL A 175 -0.37 14.96 -9.73
C VAL A 175 -1.59 14.13 -10.06
N ARG A 176 -1.48 13.13 -10.94
CA ARG A 176 -2.57 12.20 -11.25
C ARG A 176 -3.15 11.55 -9.98
N ARG A 177 -2.29 11.10 -9.06
CA ARG A 177 -2.74 10.53 -7.78
C ARG A 177 -3.41 11.54 -6.85
N LEU A 178 -3.00 12.81 -6.92
CA LEU A 178 -3.62 13.89 -6.14
C LEU A 178 -4.99 14.32 -6.71
N GLU A 179 -5.23 14.07 -7.97
CA GLU A 179 -6.46 14.38 -8.69
C GLU A 179 -7.46 13.24 -8.68
N SER A 180 -6.96 12.02 -8.83
CA SER A 180 -7.79 10.83 -8.71
C SER A 180 -8.32 10.74 -7.26
N ARG A 181 -9.63 10.81 -7.12
CA ARG A 181 -10.31 10.59 -5.84
C ARG A 181 -10.71 9.14 -5.77
N ASP A 182 -10.64 8.61 -4.56
CA ASP A 182 -11.28 7.33 -4.27
C ASP A 182 -12.79 7.48 -4.50
N VAL A 183 -13.37 6.59 -5.28
CA VAL A 183 -14.79 6.55 -5.58
C VAL A 183 -15.40 5.39 -4.80
N SER A 184 -16.55 5.60 -4.18
CA SER A 184 -17.26 4.52 -3.50
C SER A 184 -17.80 3.54 -4.55
N LEU A 185 -17.49 2.26 -4.40
CA LEU A 185 -18.04 1.21 -5.25
C LEU A 185 -19.53 0.97 -4.99
N ASP A 186 -20.03 1.35 -3.81
CA ASP A 186 -21.46 1.30 -3.46
C ASP A 186 -22.25 2.48 -4.01
N ALA A 187 -21.59 3.42 -4.69
CA ALA A 187 -22.29 4.54 -5.31
C ALA A 187 -23.15 4.05 -6.47
N THR A 188 -24.44 4.44 -6.46
CA THR A 188 -25.39 4.13 -7.54
C THR A 188 -25.19 5.09 -8.70
N PHE A 189 -25.39 4.62 -9.92
CA PHE A 189 -25.28 5.45 -11.15
C PHE A 189 -26.35 6.54 -11.23
N SER A 190 -27.54 6.27 -10.70
CA SER A 190 -28.68 7.20 -10.68
C SER A 190 -29.50 6.97 -9.42
N SER A 191 -30.25 7.99 -9.02
CA SER A 191 -31.20 7.89 -7.91
C SER A 191 -32.29 6.83 -8.13
N ASP A 192 -32.56 6.47 -9.38
CA ASP A 192 -33.65 5.56 -9.77
C ASP A 192 -33.17 4.11 -10.03
N THR A 193 -31.85 3.86 -9.96
CA THR A 193 -31.30 2.53 -10.18
C THR A 193 -30.65 2.00 -8.91
N THR A 194 -30.83 0.71 -8.65
CA THR A 194 -30.16 -0.02 -7.56
C THR A 194 -28.77 -0.51 -7.97
N VAL A 195 -28.39 -0.34 -9.24
CA VAL A 195 -27.09 -0.79 -9.78
C VAL A 195 -25.97 0.07 -9.22
N THR A 196 -25.04 -0.56 -8.56
CA THR A 196 -23.84 0.07 -7.99
C THR A 196 -22.68 0.06 -8.98
N LEU A 197 -21.65 0.87 -8.69
CA LEU A 197 -20.41 0.85 -9.47
C LEU A 197 -19.73 -0.53 -9.37
N LEU A 198 -19.89 -1.20 -8.23
CA LEU A 198 -19.37 -2.55 -8.00
C LEU A 198 -19.97 -3.57 -8.98
N ASP A 199 -21.26 -3.45 -9.27
CA ASP A 199 -21.96 -4.38 -10.18
C ASP A 199 -21.49 -4.26 -11.64
N THR A 200 -20.82 -3.18 -11.99
CA THR A 200 -20.27 -2.96 -13.35
C THR A 200 -18.84 -3.40 -13.53
N LEU A 201 -18.15 -3.77 -12.44
CA LEU A 201 -16.78 -4.24 -12.51
C LEU A 201 -16.75 -5.70 -12.96
N ALA A 202 -16.05 -5.96 -14.05
CA ALA A 202 -15.77 -7.33 -14.48
C ALA A 202 -14.88 -8.02 -13.44
N ALA A 203 -15.19 -9.26 -13.10
CA ALA A 203 -14.33 -10.09 -12.29
C ALA A 203 -12.99 -10.32 -13.02
N SER A 204 -11.89 -10.29 -12.27
CA SER A 204 -10.56 -10.62 -12.81
C SER A 204 -10.29 -12.12 -12.89
N ALA A 205 -11.20 -12.94 -12.32
CA ALA A 205 -11.13 -14.39 -12.42
C ALA A 205 -11.44 -14.81 -13.87
N PRO A 206 -10.75 -15.85 -14.39
CA PRO A 206 -11.09 -16.42 -15.68
C PRO A 206 -12.55 -16.93 -15.66
N ASP A 207 -13.17 -16.92 -16.82
CA ASP A 207 -14.51 -17.48 -16.98
C ASP A 207 -14.49 -19.00 -16.75
N GLN A 208 -15.61 -19.56 -16.28
CA GLN A 208 -15.72 -20.99 -15.97
C GLN A 208 -15.38 -21.87 -17.18
N GLU A 209 -15.68 -21.39 -18.40
CA GLU A 209 -15.32 -22.06 -19.64
C GLU A 209 -13.79 -22.15 -19.80
N HIS A 210 -13.07 -21.05 -19.53
CA HIS A 210 -11.60 -21.03 -19.58
C HIS A 210 -10.98 -21.90 -18.48
N GLU A 211 -11.54 -21.87 -17.26
CA GLU A 211 -11.04 -22.73 -16.16
C GLU A 211 -11.21 -24.22 -16.52
N LEU A 212 -12.35 -24.59 -17.09
CA LEU A 212 -12.59 -25.97 -17.51
C LEU A 212 -11.67 -26.38 -18.66
N ALA A 213 -11.51 -25.51 -19.64
CA ALA A 213 -10.60 -25.74 -20.78
C ALA A 213 -9.16 -25.93 -20.31
N ASP A 214 -8.68 -25.07 -19.40
CA ASP A 214 -7.35 -25.18 -18.81
C ASP A 214 -7.15 -26.49 -18.04
N LEU A 215 -8.16 -26.93 -17.28
CA LEU A 215 -8.13 -28.21 -16.55
C LEU A 215 -8.12 -29.42 -17.52
N GLU A 216 -8.91 -29.38 -18.58
CA GLU A 216 -8.92 -30.43 -19.60
C GLU A 216 -7.59 -30.50 -20.34
N ASP A 217 -7.03 -29.36 -20.72
CA ASP A 217 -5.72 -29.27 -21.35
C ASP A 217 -4.61 -29.79 -20.45
N GLU A 218 -4.62 -29.45 -19.15
CA GLU A 218 -3.64 -29.97 -18.19
C GLU A 218 -3.77 -31.46 -17.98
N ALA A 219 -5.01 -31.99 -17.89
CA ALA A 219 -5.29 -33.42 -17.80
C ALA A 219 -4.78 -34.15 -19.05
N GLU A 220 -5.02 -33.61 -20.24
CA GLU A 220 -4.56 -34.19 -21.51
C GLU A 220 -3.03 -34.15 -21.62
N ARG A 221 -2.38 -33.03 -21.30
CA ARG A 221 -0.92 -32.93 -21.24
C ARG A 221 -0.32 -33.96 -20.30
N THR A 222 -0.91 -34.11 -19.11
CA THR A 222 -0.49 -35.11 -18.12
C THR A 222 -0.64 -36.53 -18.64
N ARG A 223 -1.75 -36.83 -19.34
CA ARG A 223 -2.01 -38.11 -19.99
C ARG A 223 -0.97 -38.43 -21.06
N VAL A 224 -0.69 -37.47 -21.95
CA VAL A 224 0.29 -37.61 -23.02
C VAL A 224 1.69 -37.82 -22.44
N VAL A 225 2.10 -37.03 -21.47
CA VAL A 225 3.42 -37.18 -20.79
C VAL A 225 3.52 -38.54 -20.10
N ARG A 226 2.51 -38.98 -19.36
CA ARG A 226 2.48 -40.29 -18.70
C ARG A 226 2.54 -41.41 -19.71
N GLY A 227 1.83 -41.30 -20.84
CA GLY A 227 1.89 -42.24 -21.96
C GLY A 227 3.28 -42.31 -22.59
N ALA A 228 3.97 -41.17 -22.75
CA ALA A 228 5.32 -41.13 -23.26
C ALA A 228 6.34 -41.75 -22.28
N LEU A 229 6.20 -41.48 -20.97
CA LEU A 229 7.04 -42.06 -19.93
C LEU A 229 6.90 -43.59 -19.83
N SER A 230 5.73 -44.15 -20.06
CA SER A 230 5.51 -45.60 -20.04
C SER A 230 6.22 -46.36 -21.15
N ARG A 231 6.63 -45.68 -22.25
CA ARG A 231 7.38 -46.25 -23.37
C ARG A 231 8.91 -46.22 -23.16
N LEU A 232 9.39 -45.60 -22.08
CA LEU A 232 10.80 -45.52 -21.73
C LEU A 232 11.22 -46.76 -20.89
N ASP A 233 12.49 -47.18 -21.08
CA ASP A 233 13.08 -48.17 -20.20
C ASP A 233 13.19 -47.61 -18.78
N GLU A 234 13.23 -48.48 -17.76
CA GLU A 234 13.31 -48.10 -16.33
C GLU A 234 14.45 -47.11 -16.04
N ARG A 235 15.61 -47.31 -16.64
CA ARG A 235 16.79 -46.44 -16.48
C ARG A 235 16.60 -45.09 -17.18
N GLU A 236 15.98 -45.10 -18.36
CA GLU A 236 15.65 -43.86 -19.10
C GLU A 236 14.60 -43.06 -18.35
N ARG A 237 13.58 -43.72 -17.81
CA ARG A 237 12.51 -43.08 -17.00
C ARG A 237 13.10 -42.45 -15.73
N PHE A 238 13.96 -43.14 -15.01
CA PHE A 238 14.64 -42.59 -13.83
C PHE A 238 15.38 -41.29 -14.15
N ILE A 239 16.11 -41.25 -15.29
CA ILE A 239 16.83 -40.02 -15.70
C ILE A 239 15.86 -38.89 -15.99
N VAL A 240 14.74 -39.15 -16.66
CA VAL A 240 13.75 -38.14 -17.00
C VAL A 240 13.09 -37.58 -15.75
N GLU A 241 12.63 -38.43 -14.84
CA GLU A 241 11.95 -38.02 -13.62
C GLU A 241 12.86 -37.21 -12.69
N HIS A 242 14.12 -37.61 -12.49
CA HIS A 242 15.02 -36.97 -11.52
C HIS A 242 15.90 -35.86 -12.11
N ARG A 243 15.87 -35.64 -13.41
CA ARG A 243 16.68 -34.61 -14.04
C ARG A 243 15.89 -33.68 -14.95
N LEU A 244 14.96 -34.17 -15.75
CA LEU A 244 14.22 -33.33 -16.71
C LEU A 244 12.89 -32.80 -16.12
N MET A 245 12.29 -33.57 -15.21
CA MET A 245 11.02 -33.21 -14.55
C MET A 245 11.22 -32.74 -13.10
N ALA A 246 12.42 -32.84 -12.56
CA ALA A 246 12.74 -32.37 -11.21
C ALA A 246 12.74 -30.81 -11.15
N HIS A 247 12.38 -30.25 -10.01
CA HIS A 247 12.61 -28.84 -9.74
C HIS A 247 14.10 -28.51 -9.73
N ALA A 248 14.47 -27.26 -10.03
CA ALA A 248 15.86 -26.83 -10.16
C ALA A 248 16.73 -27.17 -8.93
N ASP A 249 16.15 -27.15 -7.74
CA ASP A 249 16.82 -27.49 -6.49
C ASP A 249 17.04 -29.00 -6.27
N ASP A 250 16.24 -29.87 -6.94
CA ASP A 250 16.25 -31.32 -6.82
C ASP A 250 16.87 -32.02 -8.05
N GLU A 251 17.34 -31.26 -9.03
CA GLU A 251 17.93 -31.79 -10.28
C GLU A 251 19.22 -32.56 -9.99
N LEU A 252 19.23 -33.86 -10.26
CA LEU A 252 20.42 -34.69 -10.09
C LEU A 252 21.46 -34.40 -11.17
N SER A 253 22.73 -34.25 -10.76
CA SER A 253 23.84 -34.14 -11.71
C SER A 253 24.06 -35.45 -12.46
N LEU A 254 24.63 -35.41 -13.66
CA LEU A 254 24.94 -36.63 -14.45
C LEU A 254 25.88 -37.58 -13.69
N ALA A 255 26.75 -37.08 -12.83
CA ALA A 255 27.62 -37.88 -11.98
C ALA A 255 26.82 -38.63 -10.90
N GLU A 256 25.83 -37.98 -10.33
CA GLU A 256 24.92 -38.54 -9.31
C GLU A 256 24.02 -39.62 -9.93
N VAL A 257 23.40 -39.30 -11.09
CA VAL A 257 22.64 -40.27 -11.88
C VAL A 257 23.49 -41.50 -12.21
N GLY A 258 24.73 -41.28 -12.66
CA GLY A 258 25.67 -42.37 -12.93
C GLY A 258 25.93 -43.28 -11.72
N ARG A 259 26.13 -42.66 -10.55
CA ARG A 259 26.31 -43.41 -9.27
C ARG A 259 25.09 -44.25 -8.88
N ARG A 260 23.88 -43.65 -8.99
CA ARG A 260 22.62 -44.35 -8.65
C ARG A 260 22.27 -45.48 -9.61
N LEU A 261 22.59 -45.35 -10.89
CA LEU A 261 22.33 -46.36 -11.91
C LEU A 261 23.47 -47.35 -12.11
N GLY A 262 24.61 -47.20 -11.39
CA GLY A 262 25.76 -48.04 -11.52
C GLY A 262 26.49 -47.94 -12.86
N VAL A 263 26.45 -46.74 -13.53
CA VAL A 263 27.07 -46.50 -14.83
C VAL A 263 28.03 -45.31 -14.80
N SER A 264 28.91 -45.22 -15.79
CA SER A 264 29.80 -44.06 -15.92
C SER A 264 29.01 -42.79 -16.26
N ARG A 265 29.54 -41.58 -15.90
CA ARG A 265 28.96 -40.27 -16.22
C ARG A 265 28.67 -40.15 -17.72
N GLU A 266 29.59 -40.61 -18.56
CA GLU A 266 29.41 -40.55 -20.05
C GLU A 266 28.27 -41.47 -20.50
N ARG A 267 28.13 -42.64 -19.87
CA ARG A 267 27.03 -43.55 -20.17
C ARG A 267 25.69 -42.97 -19.72
N ALA A 268 25.63 -42.26 -18.59
CA ALA A 268 24.44 -41.56 -18.15
C ALA A 268 24.04 -40.45 -19.16
N ARG A 269 25.02 -39.71 -19.69
CA ARG A 269 24.80 -38.72 -20.74
C ARG A 269 24.24 -39.33 -22.05
N GLN A 270 24.75 -40.48 -22.44
CA GLN A 270 24.23 -41.22 -23.62
C GLN A 270 22.77 -41.67 -23.39
N LEU A 271 22.47 -42.19 -22.19
CA LEU A 271 21.11 -42.59 -21.83
C LEU A 271 20.16 -41.42 -21.82
N GLU A 272 20.56 -40.26 -21.27
CA GLU A 272 19.78 -39.03 -21.29
C GLU A 272 19.46 -38.58 -22.73
N SER A 273 20.48 -38.54 -23.60
CA SER A 273 20.31 -38.18 -25.03
C SER A 273 19.38 -39.15 -25.79
N ARG A 274 19.42 -40.42 -25.39
CA ARG A 274 18.53 -41.46 -25.97
C ARG A 274 17.10 -41.29 -25.46
N ALA A 275 16.95 -41.04 -24.12
CA ALA A 275 15.66 -40.78 -23.52
C ALA A 275 14.98 -39.54 -24.10
N LYS A 276 15.70 -38.43 -24.26
CA LYS A 276 15.20 -37.20 -24.91
C LYS A 276 14.70 -37.46 -26.33
N ARG A 277 15.46 -38.23 -27.13
CA ARG A 277 15.04 -38.57 -28.51
C ARG A 277 13.79 -39.44 -28.52
N LYS A 278 13.72 -40.48 -27.69
CA LYS A 278 12.52 -41.33 -27.57
C LYS A 278 11.31 -40.52 -27.10
N LEU A 279 11.47 -39.67 -26.07
CA LEU A 279 10.41 -38.79 -25.58
C LEU A 279 9.89 -37.86 -26.67
N LYS A 280 10.79 -37.21 -27.42
CA LYS A 280 10.39 -36.31 -28.51
C LYS A 280 9.57 -37.04 -29.58
N LEU A 281 9.93 -38.24 -29.94
CA LEU A 281 9.17 -39.06 -30.87
C LEU A 281 7.82 -39.48 -30.31
N CYS A 282 7.79 -39.98 -29.06
CA CYS A 282 6.55 -40.40 -28.43
C CYS A 282 5.57 -39.24 -28.22
N LEU A 283 6.07 -38.08 -27.78
CA LEU A 283 5.23 -36.87 -27.65
C LEU A 283 4.69 -36.39 -29.01
N ALA A 284 5.49 -36.45 -30.07
CA ALA A 284 5.03 -36.11 -31.42
C ALA A 284 3.97 -37.08 -31.97
N GLU A 285 4.03 -38.36 -31.60
CA GLU A 285 3.03 -39.37 -31.94
C GLU A 285 1.73 -39.21 -31.14
N LEU A 286 1.85 -39.02 -29.84
CA LEU A 286 0.72 -38.88 -28.94
C LEU A 286 0.08 -37.48 -28.97
N GLY A 287 0.86 -36.43 -29.27
CA GLY A 287 0.39 -35.04 -29.37
C GLY A 287 -0.27 -34.71 -30.75
N ARG A 288 -0.37 -35.64 -31.67
CA ARG A 288 -1.12 -35.48 -32.93
C ARG A 288 -2.63 -35.74 -32.80
N GLY A 289 -3.13 -35.95 -31.59
CA GLY A 289 -4.57 -35.92 -31.29
C GLY A 289 -5.17 -34.53 -31.55
N PRO A 290 -6.47 -34.43 -31.91
CA PRO A 290 -7.12 -33.15 -32.13
C PRO A 290 -7.16 -32.36 -30.80
N GLY A 291 -6.28 -31.40 -30.61
CA GLY A 291 -6.30 -30.49 -29.45
C GLY A 291 -4.97 -30.12 -28.84
N VAL A 292 -3.84 -30.77 -29.14
CA VAL A 292 -2.56 -30.44 -28.52
C VAL A 292 -1.66 -29.65 -29.51
N ALA A 293 -1.76 -28.34 -29.46
CA ALA A 293 -0.74 -27.47 -30.07
C ALA A 293 0.47 -27.46 -29.12
N LEU A 294 1.50 -28.21 -29.42
CA LEU A 294 2.83 -28.05 -28.81
C LEU A 294 3.41 -26.76 -29.38
N GLU A 295 3.36 -25.68 -28.61
CA GLU A 295 4.15 -24.48 -28.93
C GLU A 295 5.63 -24.87 -29.07
N ASP A 296 6.27 -24.37 -30.13
CA ASP A 296 7.67 -24.60 -30.50
C ASP A 296 8.67 -24.01 -29.47
N GLY A 297 8.55 -24.37 -28.21
CA GLY A 297 9.40 -23.88 -27.09
C GLY A 297 10.62 -24.74 -26.79
N LEU A 298 10.98 -25.75 -27.60
CA LEU A 298 12.14 -26.66 -27.35
C LEU A 298 13.23 -26.50 -28.44
N ALA A 299 13.53 -25.25 -28.79
CA ALA A 299 14.71 -24.96 -29.62
C ALA A 299 15.61 -23.97 -28.83
N ALA A 300 16.44 -24.50 -27.94
CA ALA A 300 17.72 -23.92 -27.54
C ALA A 300 18.55 -24.98 -26.77
#